data_4d98e08756dc1d1afc5ca79b2038602d
#
_entry.id   4d98e08756dc1d1afc5ca79b2038602d
#
_cell.length_a   1.000
_cell.length_b   1.000
_cell.length_c   1.000
_cell.angle_alpha   90.00
_cell.angle_beta   90.00
_cell.angle_gamma   90.00
#
_symmetry.space_group_name_H-M   'P 1'
#
loop_
_entity.id
_entity.type
_entity.pdbx_description
1 polymer ?
#
loop_
_entity_poly.entity_id
_entity_poly.type
_entity_poly.pdbx_seq_one_letter_code
_entity_poly.pdbx_strand_id
1 'polypeptide(L)'
;GAIIISEPSDALSWALRMHIATRSLPVKDVVSTRLLLEGPAARAAAAAPDSPEREAALERARVHLAEMDEQISDERFHFCDTRFHYELSKLGGNIVLDTVIDSLHMATMSYVQEAVPFLKDWEAVKRTLQQQHYGIIEAIASHDEQAAYERVCEHITWFYSLSDRAAEERARQHPARDILHEDLCHEGVHSS
;
A
#
# COMPACT_ATOMS: atom_id res chain seq x y z
N GLY A 1 4.35 11.82 -35.34
CA GLY A 1 3.56 11.99 -34.13
C GLY A 1 4.33 11.42 -32.95
N ALA A 2 4.50 12.19 -31.86
CA ALA A 2 5.13 11.70 -30.64
C ALA A 2 4.14 10.76 -29.96
N ILE A 3 4.53 9.50 -29.75
CA ILE A 3 3.79 8.57 -28.91
C ILE A 3 4.24 8.89 -27.48
N ILE A 4 3.38 9.52 -26.71
CA ILE A 4 3.59 9.67 -25.27
C ILE A 4 3.26 8.32 -24.64
N ILE A 5 4.28 7.53 -24.35
CA ILE A 5 4.14 6.33 -23.52
C ILE A 5 4.31 6.82 -22.07
N SER A 6 3.21 7.31 -21.48
CA SER A 6 3.15 7.45 -20.02
C SER A 6 2.56 6.14 -19.49
N GLU A 7 3.21 5.55 -18.51
CA GLU A 7 2.59 4.47 -17.72
C GLU A 7 1.30 5.03 -17.14
N PRO A 8 0.12 4.41 -17.40
CA PRO A 8 -1.17 4.95 -16.94
C PRO A 8 -1.24 5.17 -15.42
N SER A 9 -0.49 4.36 -14.65
CA SER A 9 -0.38 4.44 -13.21
C SER A 9 0.29 5.72 -12.71
N ASP A 10 1.23 6.31 -13.45
CA ASP A 10 1.99 7.48 -12.99
C ASP A 10 1.12 8.71 -12.79
N ALA A 11 0.23 9.02 -13.75
CA ALA A 11 -0.68 10.16 -13.66
C ALA A 11 -1.71 9.98 -12.55
N LEU A 12 -2.25 8.76 -12.40
CA LEU A 12 -3.21 8.43 -11.35
C LEU A 12 -2.55 8.45 -9.98
N SER A 13 -1.36 7.89 -9.85
CA SER A 13 -0.57 7.91 -8.61
C SER A 13 -0.27 9.33 -8.18
N TRP A 14 0.14 10.21 -9.10
CA TRP A 14 0.40 11.61 -8.80
C TRP A 14 -0.86 12.34 -8.30
N ALA A 15 -2.00 12.16 -8.97
CA ALA A 15 -3.27 12.77 -8.57
C ALA A 15 -3.69 12.30 -7.16
N LEU A 16 -3.63 11.00 -6.89
CA LEU A 16 -3.97 10.43 -5.58
C LEU A 16 -3.04 10.95 -4.48
N ARG A 17 -1.72 10.98 -4.73
CA ARG A 17 -0.74 11.52 -3.76
C ARG A 17 -1.04 12.98 -3.40
N MET A 18 -1.36 13.81 -4.36
CA MET A 18 -1.74 15.21 -4.11
C MET A 18 -2.97 15.31 -3.22
N HIS A 19 -4.00 14.50 -3.47
CA HIS A 19 -5.22 14.51 -2.67
C HIS A 19 -5.01 13.94 -1.26
N ILE A 20 -4.18 12.92 -1.09
CA ILE A 20 -3.83 12.37 0.22
C ILE A 20 -2.99 13.40 1.01
N ALA A 21 -1.98 14.01 0.38
CA ALA A 21 -1.11 15.00 1.02
C ALA A 21 -1.88 16.27 1.47
N THR A 22 -2.90 16.67 0.71
CA THR A 22 -3.79 17.80 1.06
C THR A 22 -4.92 17.39 2.03
N ARG A 23 -4.91 16.16 2.55
CA ARG A 23 -5.98 15.59 3.39
C ARG A 23 -7.38 15.61 2.75
N SER A 24 -7.45 15.75 1.44
CA SER A 24 -8.72 15.68 0.70
C SER A 24 -9.27 14.26 0.61
N LEU A 25 -8.39 13.25 0.79
CA LEU A 25 -8.74 11.83 0.87
C LEU A 25 -8.33 11.30 2.25
N PRO A 26 -9.28 10.95 3.12
CA PRO A 26 -8.98 10.37 4.42
C PRO A 26 -8.29 9.01 4.26
N VAL A 27 -7.22 8.77 5.02
CA VAL A 27 -6.45 7.51 4.95
C VAL A 27 -7.34 6.29 5.19
N LYS A 28 -8.30 6.36 6.12
CA LYS A 28 -9.28 5.28 6.37
C LYS A 28 -10.07 4.88 5.11
N ASP A 29 -10.39 5.85 4.25
CA ASP A 29 -11.15 5.58 3.03
C ASP A 29 -10.24 4.96 1.96
N VAL A 30 -8.96 5.35 1.92
CA VAL A 30 -7.94 4.70 1.08
C VAL A 30 -7.74 3.25 1.52
N VAL A 31 -7.62 2.98 2.83
CA VAL A 31 -7.49 1.64 3.38
C VAL A 31 -8.69 0.76 3.05
N SER A 32 -9.91 1.28 3.25
CA SER A 32 -11.13 0.53 2.90
C SER A 32 -11.21 0.24 1.40
N THR A 33 -10.76 1.17 0.56
CA THR A 33 -10.67 0.96 -0.89
C THR A 33 -9.64 -0.12 -1.24
N ARG A 34 -8.47 -0.12 -0.59
CA ARG A 34 -7.46 -1.17 -0.76
C ARG A 34 -8.02 -2.55 -0.41
N LEU A 35 -8.72 -2.67 0.71
CA LEU A 35 -9.36 -3.93 1.10
C LEU A 35 -10.38 -4.44 0.08
N LEU A 36 -11.18 -3.52 -0.50
CA LEU A 36 -12.17 -3.85 -1.53
C LEU A 36 -11.52 -4.32 -2.85
N LEU A 37 -10.32 -3.89 -3.14
CA LEU A 37 -9.63 -4.19 -4.41
C LEU A 37 -8.61 -5.33 -4.26
N GLU A 38 -7.76 -5.27 -3.25
CA GLU A 38 -6.60 -6.17 -3.13
C GLU A 38 -6.98 -7.56 -2.63
N GLY A 39 -7.96 -7.68 -1.73
CA GLY A 39 -8.46 -8.99 -1.31
C GLY A 39 -9.02 -9.82 -2.49
N PRO A 40 -9.99 -9.29 -3.25
CA PRO A 40 -10.47 -9.95 -4.47
C PRO A 40 -9.38 -10.17 -5.53
N ALA A 41 -8.41 -9.27 -5.68
CA ALA A 41 -7.27 -9.45 -6.60
C ALA A 41 -6.40 -10.64 -6.19
N ALA A 42 -6.09 -10.79 -4.89
CA ALA A 42 -5.33 -11.91 -4.35
C ALA A 42 -6.07 -13.24 -4.56
N ARG A 43 -7.39 -13.26 -4.35
CA ARG A 43 -8.23 -14.43 -4.67
C ARG A 43 -8.15 -14.79 -6.15
N ALA A 44 -8.29 -13.81 -7.05
CA ALA A 44 -8.19 -14.02 -8.49
C ALA A 44 -6.79 -14.51 -8.90
N ALA A 45 -5.73 -13.98 -8.25
CA ALA A 45 -4.37 -14.44 -8.45
C ALA A 45 -4.16 -15.91 -8.04
N ALA A 46 -4.78 -16.34 -6.94
CA ALA A 46 -4.75 -17.75 -6.51
C ALA A 46 -5.56 -18.64 -7.47
N ALA A 47 -6.70 -18.16 -7.99
CA ALA A 47 -7.53 -18.89 -8.94
C ALA A 47 -6.91 -18.99 -10.36
N ALA A 48 -5.90 -18.17 -10.66
CA ALA A 48 -5.28 -18.14 -11.99
C ALA A 48 -4.64 -19.50 -12.34
N PRO A 49 -4.84 -20.03 -13.56
CA PRO A 49 -4.28 -21.31 -13.95
C PRO A 49 -2.75 -21.24 -14.04
N ASP A 50 -2.12 -22.39 -13.86
CA ASP A 50 -0.69 -22.52 -14.06
C ASP A 50 -0.29 -22.15 -15.50
N SER A 51 0.71 -21.28 -15.60
CA SER A 51 1.30 -20.87 -16.86
C SER A 51 2.74 -20.39 -16.65
N PRO A 52 3.56 -20.34 -17.70
CA PRO A 52 4.90 -19.75 -17.62
C PRO A 52 4.88 -18.29 -17.13
N GLU A 53 3.86 -17.54 -17.53
CA GLU A 53 3.67 -16.13 -17.14
C GLU A 53 3.35 -16.02 -15.64
N ARG A 54 2.49 -16.93 -15.13
CA ARG A 54 2.18 -17.02 -13.70
C ARG A 54 3.44 -17.32 -12.88
N GLU A 55 4.18 -18.33 -13.25
CA GLU A 55 5.42 -18.70 -12.54
C GLU A 55 6.46 -17.58 -12.59
N ALA A 56 6.62 -16.92 -13.75
CA ALA A 56 7.51 -15.78 -13.86
C ALA A 56 7.10 -14.59 -12.95
N ALA A 57 5.81 -14.34 -12.78
CA ALA A 57 5.33 -13.29 -11.89
C ALA A 57 5.53 -13.67 -10.41
N LEU A 58 5.25 -14.91 -10.02
CA LEU A 58 5.55 -15.42 -8.68
C LEU A 58 7.05 -15.34 -8.37
N GLU A 59 7.90 -15.66 -9.33
CA GLU A 59 9.35 -15.57 -9.16
C GLU A 59 9.83 -14.12 -8.99
N ARG A 60 9.30 -13.17 -9.75
CA ARG A 60 9.59 -11.74 -9.53
C ARG A 60 9.13 -11.27 -8.16
N ALA A 61 7.96 -11.71 -7.70
CA ALA A 61 7.48 -11.40 -6.35
C ALA A 61 8.43 -11.99 -5.28
N ARG A 62 8.92 -13.24 -5.46
CA ARG A 62 9.92 -13.87 -4.56
C ARG A 62 11.24 -13.09 -4.52
N VAL A 63 11.68 -12.54 -5.65
CA VAL A 63 12.90 -11.71 -5.70
C VAL A 63 12.74 -10.47 -4.81
N HIS A 64 11.62 -9.76 -4.90
CA HIS A 64 11.36 -8.61 -4.04
C HIS A 64 11.25 -9.01 -2.56
N LEU A 65 10.62 -10.15 -2.30
CA LEU A 65 10.49 -10.70 -0.95
C LEU A 65 11.85 -11.05 -0.34
N ALA A 66 12.73 -11.73 -1.10
CA ALA A 66 14.07 -12.06 -0.65
C ALA A 66 14.94 -10.80 -0.41
N GLU A 67 14.77 -9.76 -1.24
CA GLU A 67 15.48 -8.49 -1.03
C GLU A 67 15.04 -7.79 0.27
N MET A 68 13.77 -7.90 0.64
CA MET A 68 13.26 -7.36 1.90
C MET A 68 13.80 -8.09 3.15
N ASP A 69 14.33 -9.31 3.01
CA ASP A 69 15.00 -10.03 4.11
C ASP A 69 16.43 -9.52 4.38
N GLU A 70 17.00 -8.78 3.44
CA GLU A 70 18.32 -8.21 3.57
C GLU A 70 18.33 -6.93 4.41
N GLN A 71 19.52 -6.50 4.85
CA GLN A 71 19.70 -5.20 5.51
C GLN A 71 19.69 -4.08 4.48
N ILE A 72 18.50 -3.62 4.11
CA ILE A 72 18.26 -2.54 3.16
C ILE A 72 17.70 -1.30 3.85
N SER A 73 17.77 -0.14 3.18
CA SER A 73 17.12 1.08 3.67
C SER A 73 15.60 0.93 3.72
N ASP A 74 14.95 1.69 4.59
CA ASP A 74 13.49 1.69 4.71
C ASP A 74 12.81 2.09 3.38
N GLU A 75 13.40 3.04 2.65
CA GLU A 75 12.92 3.43 1.32
C GLU A 75 12.97 2.25 0.34
N ARG A 76 14.05 1.47 0.36
CA ARG A 76 14.18 0.29 -0.49
C ARG A 76 13.23 -0.82 -0.06
N PHE A 77 13.03 -1.02 1.23
CA PHE A 77 12.04 -1.95 1.77
C PHE A 77 10.64 -1.62 1.24
N HIS A 78 10.21 -0.37 1.36
CA HIS A 78 8.90 0.07 0.86
C HIS A 78 8.77 -0.06 -0.66
N PHE A 79 9.84 0.18 -1.40
CA PHE A 79 9.84 -0.05 -2.85
C PHE A 79 9.61 -1.54 -3.18
N CYS A 80 10.33 -2.45 -2.53
CA CYS A 80 10.18 -3.88 -2.72
C CYS A 80 8.79 -4.37 -2.30
N ASP A 81 8.26 -3.87 -1.20
CA ASP A 81 6.90 -4.13 -0.72
C ASP A 81 5.85 -3.77 -1.79
N THR A 82 5.91 -2.56 -2.32
CA THR A 82 5.00 -2.11 -3.40
C THR A 82 5.13 -2.99 -4.65
N ARG A 83 6.36 -3.33 -5.05
CA ARG A 83 6.59 -4.18 -6.23
C ARG A 83 6.13 -5.61 -6.02
N PHE A 84 6.29 -6.16 -4.83
CA PHE A 84 5.76 -7.47 -4.46
C PHE A 84 4.23 -7.53 -4.66
N HIS A 85 3.50 -6.61 -4.10
CA HIS A 85 2.04 -6.55 -4.26
C HIS A 85 1.61 -6.36 -5.71
N TYR A 86 2.32 -5.50 -6.47
CA TYR A 86 2.06 -5.29 -7.88
C TYR A 86 2.25 -6.55 -8.73
N GLU A 87 3.32 -7.32 -8.51
CA GLU A 87 3.54 -8.57 -9.26
C GLU A 87 2.43 -9.60 -8.97
N LEU A 88 1.93 -9.65 -7.75
CA LEU A 88 0.85 -10.55 -7.39
C LEU A 88 -0.50 -10.11 -7.98
N SER A 89 -0.80 -8.80 -8.01
CA SER A 89 -2.08 -8.30 -8.56
C SER A 89 -2.22 -8.66 -10.04
N LYS A 90 -1.14 -8.61 -10.81
CA LYS A 90 -1.11 -8.93 -12.25
C LYS A 90 -1.60 -10.35 -12.56
N LEU A 91 -1.46 -11.27 -11.62
CA LEU A 91 -1.91 -12.65 -11.79
C LEU A 91 -3.43 -12.78 -11.96
N GLY A 92 -4.18 -11.80 -11.46
CA GLY A 92 -5.63 -11.73 -11.64
C GLY A 92 -6.08 -11.34 -13.06
N GLY A 93 -5.17 -10.87 -13.92
CA GLY A 93 -5.42 -10.59 -15.33
C GLY A 93 -6.30 -9.37 -15.63
N ASN A 94 -6.46 -8.45 -14.68
CA ASN A 94 -7.25 -7.22 -14.85
C ASN A 94 -6.34 -5.98 -14.79
N ILE A 95 -5.87 -5.54 -15.95
CA ILE A 95 -4.92 -4.42 -16.05
C ILE A 95 -5.44 -3.10 -15.45
N VAL A 96 -6.74 -2.86 -15.46
CA VAL A 96 -7.32 -1.66 -14.85
C VAL A 96 -7.21 -1.74 -13.33
N LEU A 97 -7.53 -2.91 -12.76
CA LEU A 97 -7.39 -3.18 -11.33
C LEU A 97 -5.93 -3.05 -10.89
N ASP A 98 -5.00 -3.63 -11.65
CA ASP A 98 -3.56 -3.57 -11.38
C ASP A 98 -3.06 -2.11 -11.36
N THR A 99 -3.48 -1.31 -12.35
CA THR A 99 -3.13 0.12 -12.44
C THR A 99 -3.66 0.90 -11.22
N VAL A 100 -4.89 0.62 -10.78
CA VAL A 100 -5.47 1.29 -9.60
C VAL A 100 -4.76 0.88 -8.32
N ILE A 101 -4.49 -0.42 -8.14
CA ILE A 101 -3.77 -0.95 -6.96
C ILE A 101 -2.37 -0.34 -6.88
N ASP A 102 -1.60 -0.37 -7.97
CA ASP A 102 -0.27 0.24 -8.03
C ASP A 102 -0.29 1.72 -7.68
N SER A 103 -1.27 2.46 -8.23
CA SER A 103 -1.46 3.88 -7.95
C SER A 103 -1.78 4.15 -6.48
N LEU A 104 -2.59 3.31 -5.84
CA LEU A 104 -2.91 3.42 -4.41
C LEU A 104 -1.68 3.12 -3.54
N HIS A 105 -0.91 2.09 -3.86
CA HIS A 105 0.34 1.77 -3.16
C HIS A 105 1.33 2.93 -3.25
N MET A 106 1.59 3.44 -4.44
CA MET A 106 2.48 4.58 -4.66
C MET A 106 1.98 5.84 -3.94
N ALA A 107 0.68 6.07 -3.91
CA ALA A 107 0.11 7.24 -3.24
C ALA A 107 0.19 7.16 -1.71
N THR A 108 0.11 5.97 -1.13
CA THR A 108 0.20 5.77 0.33
C THR A 108 1.64 5.69 0.84
N MET A 109 2.64 5.56 -0.03
CA MET A 109 4.04 5.42 0.36
C MET A 109 4.52 6.57 1.24
N SER A 110 4.21 7.83 0.90
CA SER A 110 4.61 9.00 1.70
C SER A 110 3.96 8.98 3.08
N TYR A 111 2.69 8.58 3.18
CA TYR A 111 1.99 8.43 4.46
C TYR A 111 2.65 7.36 5.34
N VAL A 112 3.02 6.23 4.75
CA VAL A 112 3.74 5.16 5.47
C VAL A 112 5.09 5.66 5.97
N GLN A 113 5.88 6.33 5.13
CA GLN A 113 7.17 6.89 5.50
C GLN A 113 7.07 7.92 6.65
N GLU A 114 6.00 8.72 6.67
CA GLU A 114 5.75 9.66 7.77
C GLU A 114 5.36 8.96 9.09
N ALA A 115 4.73 7.79 9.02
CA ALA A 115 4.33 7.03 10.20
C ALA A 115 5.47 6.24 10.85
N VAL A 116 6.42 5.75 10.05
CA VAL A 116 7.54 4.90 10.48
C VAL A 116 8.31 5.45 11.70
N PRO A 117 8.69 6.76 11.77
CA PRO A 117 9.44 7.30 12.92
C PRO A 117 8.68 7.22 14.26
N PHE A 118 7.37 7.03 14.23
CA PHE A 118 6.51 6.93 15.41
C PHE A 118 6.17 5.49 15.80
N LEU A 119 6.59 4.51 15.01
CA LEU A 119 6.46 3.10 15.34
C LEU A 119 7.55 2.70 16.33
N LYS A 120 7.17 2.11 17.48
CA LYS A 120 8.08 1.83 18.60
C LYS A 120 9.22 0.86 18.27
N ASP A 121 9.01 -0.06 17.34
CA ASP A 121 9.99 -1.07 16.93
C ASP A 121 9.79 -1.38 15.44
N TRP A 122 10.34 -0.51 14.60
CA TRP A 122 10.22 -0.66 13.15
C TRP A 122 10.81 -1.97 12.63
N GLU A 123 11.89 -2.44 13.23
CA GLU A 123 12.49 -3.73 12.85
C GLU A 123 11.57 -4.91 13.16
N ALA A 124 10.85 -4.89 14.30
CA ALA A 124 9.83 -5.90 14.58
C ALA A 124 8.64 -5.81 13.62
N VAL A 125 8.24 -4.60 13.22
CA VAL A 125 7.19 -4.38 12.22
C VAL A 125 7.62 -4.97 10.88
N LYS A 126 8.83 -4.69 10.39
CA LYS A 126 9.36 -5.26 9.14
C LYS A 126 9.34 -6.80 9.17
N ARG A 127 9.81 -7.40 10.26
CA ARG A 127 9.77 -8.88 10.40
C ARG A 127 8.35 -9.44 10.32
N THR A 128 7.39 -8.76 10.92
CA THR A 128 5.98 -9.20 10.86
C THR A 128 5.41 -9.04 9.44
N LEU A 129 5.68 -7.92 8.78
CA LEU A 129 5.30 -7.70 7.37
C LEU A 129 5.86 -8.81 6.48
N GLN A 130 7.15 -9.15 6.65
CA GLN A 130 7.78 -10.22 5.90
C GLN A 130 7.10 -11.57 6.10
N GLN A 131 6.79 -11.94 7.33
CA GLN A 131 6.06 -13.19 7.63
C GLN A 131 4.68 -13.21 6.96
N GLN A 132 3.98 -12.07 6.95
CA GLN A 132 2.69 -11.94 6.27
C GLN A 132 2.83 -12.06 4.76
N HIS A 133 3.85 -11.43 4.15
CA HIS A 133 4.14 -11.53 2.72
C HIS A 133 4.43 -12.97 2.28
N TYR A 134 5.25 -13.71 3.05
CA TYR A 134 5.48 -15.14 2.80
C TYR A 134 4.17 -15.93 2.83
N GLY A 135 3.32 -15.64 3.81
CA GLY A 135 2.01 -16.27 3.89
C GLY A 135 1.11 -15.96 2.69
N ILE A 136 1.12 -14.72 2.19
CA ILE A 136 0.33 -14.30 1.02
C ILE A 136 0.79 -15.06 -0.24
N ILE A 137 2.10 -15.03 -0.53
CA ILE A 137 2.61 -15.68 -1.75
C ILE A 137 2.44 -17.20 -1.70
N GLU A 138 2.56 -17.83 -0.52
CA GLU A 138 2.32 -19.25 -0.34
C GLU A 138 0.87 -19.61 -0.65
N ALA A 139 -0.11 -18.84 -0.13
CA ALA A 139 -1.52 -19.05 -0.41
C ALA A 139 -1.83 -18.93 -1.92
N ILE A 140 -1.26 -17.91 -2.58
CA ILE A 140 -1.42 -17.72 -4.03
C ILE A 140 -0.77 -18.88 -4.79
N ALA A 141 0.46 -19.26 -4.45
CA ALA A 141 1.20 -20.32 -5.14
C ALA A 141 0.52 -21.69 -4.99
N SER A 142 -0.12 -21.96 -3.85
CA SER A 142 -0.86 -23.18 -3.59
C SER A 142 -2.31 -23.19 -4.08
N HIS A 143 -2.76 -22.14 -4.77
CA HIS A 143 -4.14 -21.98 -5.23
C HIS A 143 -5.19 -21.94 -4.10
N ASP A 144 -4.79 -21.51 -2.90
CA ASP A 144 -5.74 -21.30 -1.79
C ASP A 144 -6.37 -19.91 -1.89
N GLU A 145 -7.45 -19.82 -2.65
CA GLU A 145 -8.17 -18.57 -2.93
C GLU A 145 -8.66 -17.87 -1.67
N GLN A 146 -9.13 -18.65 -0.68
CA GLN A 146 -9.68 -18.08 0.54
C GLN A 146 -8.56 -17.57 1.45
N ALA A 147 -7.51 -18.35 1.64
CA ALA A 147 -6.35 -17.92 2.41
C ALA A 147 -5.65 -16.70 1.76
N ALA A 148 -5.53 -16.64 0.44
CA ALA A 148 -4.96 -15.50 -0.28
C ALA A 148 -5.75 -14.20 0.01
N TYR A 149 -7.08 -14.26 -0.07
CA TYR A 149 -7.96 -13.16 0.27
C TYR A 149 -7.79 -12.70 1.73
N GLU A 150 -7.90 -13.64 2.66
CA GLU A 150 -7.87 -13.35 4.11
C GLU A 150 -6.52 -12.76 4.52
N ARG A 151 -5.41 -13.36 4.07
CA ARG A 151 -4.06 -12.91 4.41
C ARG A 151 -3.75 -11.50 3.89
N VAL A 152 -4.19 -11.14 2.69
CA VAL A 152 -4.02 -9.77 2.18
C VAL A 152 -4.87 -8.79 2.99
N CYS A 153 -6.12 -9.12 3.31
CA CYS A 153 -6.96 -8.27 4.14
C CYS A 153 -6.40 -8.09 5.56
N GLU A 154 -5.90 -9.15 6.18
CA GLU A 154 -5.26 -9.11 7.49
C GLU A 154 -3.99 -8.26 7.46
N HIS A 155 -3.14 -8.43 6.46
CA HIS A 155 -1.91 -7.66 6.24
C HIS A 155 -2.19 -6.16 6.19
N ILE A 156 -3.11 -5.73 5.32
CA ILE A 156 -3.49 -4.33 5.18
C ILE A 156 -4.06 -3.78 6.50
N THR A 157 -5.03 -4.49 7.10
CA THR A 157 -5.68 -4.06 8.33
C THR A 157 -4.69 -3.94 9.48
N TRP A 158 -3.80 -4.93 9.63
CA TRP A 158 -2.80 -4.96 10.68
C TRP A 158 -1.86 -3.75 10.58
N PHE A 159 -1.29 -3.50 9.41
CA PHE A 159 -0.33 -2.40 9.21
C PHE A 159 -0.97 -1.04 9.50
N TYR A 160 -2.15 -0.77 8.95
CA TYR A 160 -2.80 0.52 9.18
C TYR A 160 -3.28 0.71 10.63
N SER A 161 -3.64 -0.37 11.33
CA SER A 161 -3.94 -0.29 12.77
C SER A 161 -2.74 0.16 13.62
N LEU A 162 -1.51 -0.08 13.17
CA LEU A 162 -0.29 0.44 13.81
C LEU A 162 -0.09 1.91 13.48
N SER A 163 -0.30 2.30 12.23
CA SER A 163 -0.15 3.68 11.76
C SER A 163 -1.13 4.62 12.44
N ASP A 164 -2.39 4.21 12.61
CA ASP A 164 -3.40 5.00 13.32
C ASP A 164 -3.01 5.23 14.77
N ARG A 165 -2.54 4.19 15.47
CA ARG A 165 -2.04 4.32 16.85
C ARG A 165 -0.83 5.25 16.96
N ALA A 166 0.08 5.18 16.00
CA ALA A 166 1.24 6.08 15.92
C ALA A 166 0.82 7.53 15.66
N ALA A 167 -0.16 7.75 14.78
CA ALA A 167 -0.72 9.08 14.51
C ALA A 167 -1.42 9.68 15.74
N GLU A 168 -2.19 8.89 16.49
CA GLU A 168 -2.81 9.33 17.75
C GLU A 168 -1.76 9.67 18.82
N GLU A 169 -0.69 8.91 18.90
CA GLU A 169 0.41 9.18 19.83
C GLU A 169 1.12 10.49 19.49
N ARG A 170 1.37 10.74 18.20
CA ARG A 170 1.92 12.00 17.69
C ARG A 170 1.04 13.19 18.05
N ALA A 171 -0.27 13.08 17.84
CA ALA A 171 -1.22 14.15 18.16
C ALA A 171 -1.22 14.48 19.66
N ARG A 172 -1.11 13.48 20.53
CA ARG A 172 -1.00 13.66 21.98
C ARG A 172 0.32 14.35 22.40
N GLN A 173 1.42 14.07 21.70
CA GLN A 173 2.73 14.65 22.02
C GLN A 173 2.92 16.06 21.45
N HIS A 174 2.16 16.46 20.43
CA HIS A 174 2.27 17.75 19.75
C HIS A 174 0.90 18.45 19.56
N PRO A 175 0.15 18.73 20.64
CA PRO A 175 -1.21 19.27 20.51
C PRO A 175 -1.30 20.68 19.91
N ALA A 176 -0.20 21.43 19.84
CA ALA A 176 -0.19 22.83 19.41
C ALA A 176 -0.04 23.06 17.89
N ARG A 177 0.27 22.03 17.11
CA ARG A 177 0.45 22.19 15.64
C ARG A 177 -0.84 22.10 14.85
N ASP A 178 -1.85 21.41 15.37
CA ASP A 178 -3.13 21.22 14.67
C ASP A 178 -4.09 22.40 14.86
N ILE A 179 -3.95 23.19 15.95
CA ILE A 179 -4.83 24.35 16.25
C ILE A 179 -4.59 25.50 15.28
N LEU A 180 -3.36 25.68 14.76
CA LEU A 180 -3.05 26.76 13.80
C LEU A 180 -3.60 26.51 12.39
N HIS A 181 -4.08 25.31 12.10
CA HIS A 181 -4.65 24.98 10.77
C HIS A 181 -6.17 25.12 10.72
N GLU A 182 -6.88 25.02 11.85
CA GLU A 182 -8.33 25.23 11.91
C GLU A 182 -8.69 26.73 11.90
N ASP A 183 -7.90 27.60 12.55
CA ASP A 183 -8.17 29.03 12.62
C ASP A 183 -7.99 29.77 11.29
N LEU A 184 -7.16 29.26 10.35
CA LEU A 184 -6.97 29.86 9.04
C LEU A 184 -8.11 29.57 8.05
N CYS A 185 -8.94 28.58 8.32
CA CYS A 185 -10.09 28.26 7.48
C CYS A 185 -11.38 29.02 7.87
N HIS A 186 -11.44 29.65 9.04
CA HIS A 186 -12.65 30.35 9.52
C HIS A 186 -12.67 31.86 9.27
N GLU A 187 -11.53 32.50 8.92
CA GLU A 187 -11.50 33.96 8.71
C GLU A 187 -11.75 34.42 7.25
N GLY A 188 -12.06 33.49 6.33
CA GLY A 188 -12.22 33.78 4.89
C GLY A 188 -13.62 34.07 4.39
N VAL A 189 -14.68 34.06 5.23
CA VAL A 189 -16.08 34.20 4.77
C VAL A 189 -16.87 35.25 5.55
N HIS A 190 -16.35 36.47 5.67
CA HIS A 190 -17.16 37.65 5.95
C HIS A 190 -16.45 38.92 5.50
N SER A 191 -16.63 39.33 4.24
CA SER A 191 -16.65 40.76 3.83
C SER A 191 -17.22 40.89 2.43
N SER A 192 -18.42 41.43 2.38
CA SER A 192 -19.09 42.21 1.30
C SER A 192 -19.61 41.43 0.11
#